data_5bc4d255993d56a52886e468a48548d7
#
_entry.id   5bc4d255993d56a52886e468a48548d7
#
_cell.length_a   1.000
_cell.length_b   1.000
_cell.length_c   1.000
_cell.angle_alpha   90.00
_cell.angle_beta   90.00
_cell.angle_gamma   90.00
#
_symmetry.space_group_name_H-M   'P 1'
#
loop_
_entity.id
_entity.type
_entity.pdbx_description
1 polymer ?
#
loop_
_entity_poly.entity_id
_entity_poly.type
_entity_poly.pdbx_seq_one_letter_code
_entity_poly.pdbx_strand_id
1 'polypeptide(L)'
;MSTSPAVGILMGSDSDLPVMEKAGAQLAALAIPFEMTVVSAHRTPDRMMTYTRSAKARGIKVLIAGAGGAAHLPGMVASMTTLPVIGVPVNITALAGQDALLSIVQMPAGIPVATVAIDNATNAALLAARMLAIGDGALSARLEAHQAAMVDTVEGKIAAVEARSAELQNGL
;
A
#
# COMPACT_ATOMS: atom_id res chain seq x y z
N MET A 1 -3.43 -8.78 24.59
CA MET A 1 -4.76 -8.35 24.10
C MET A 1 -4.66 -8.23 22.59
N SER A 2 -5.45 -8.97 21.83
CA SER A 2 -5.48 -8.83 20.36
C SER A 2 -6.10 -7.47 20.02
N THR A 3 -5.30 -6.55 19.54
CA THR A 3 -5.81 -5.27 19.02
C THR A 3 -6.55 -5.54 17.72
N SER A 4 -7.79 -5.06 17.59
CA SER A 4 -8.54 -5.18 16.32
C SER A 4 -7.75 -4.54 15.18
N PRO A 5 -7.69 -5.16 13.99
CA PRO A 5 -6.96 -4.63 12.85
C PRO A 5 -7.55 -3.28 12.40
N ALA A 6 -6.68 -2.27 12.21
CA ALA A 6 -7.06 -0.97 11.68
C ALA A 6 -6.95 -0.92 10.14
N VAL A 7 -6.12 -1.77 9.55
CA VAL A 7 -5.91 -1.87 8.11
C VAL A 7 -6.16 -3.29 7.63
N GLY A 8 -6.92 -3.45 6.54
CA GLY A 8 -7.07 -4.72 5.83
C GLY A 8 -6.23 -4.71 4.56
N ILE A 9 -5.35 -5.71 4.39
CA ILE A 9 -4.55 -5.91 3.18
C ILE A 9 -5.16 -7.07 2.40
N LEU A 10 -5.62 -6.78 1.19
CA LEU A 10 -6.30 -7.71 0.29
C LEU A 10 -5.46 -7.98 -0.95
N MET A 11 -5.43 -9.22 -1.41
CA MET A 11 -4.77 -9.60 -2.65
C MET A 11 -5.60 -10.63 -3.42
N GLY A 12 -5.48 -10.64 -4.74
CA GLY A 12 -6.26 -11.53 -5.62
C GLY A 12 -5.77 -12.97 -5.62
N SER A 13 -4.50 -13.18 -5.28
CA SER A 13 -3.81 -14.48 -5.24
C SER A 13 -2.62 -14.42 -4.29
N ASP A 14 -2.10 -15.57 -3.93
CA ASP A 14 -0.82 -15.74 -3.24
C ASP A 14 0.39 -15.29 -4.08
N SER A 15 0.24 -15.27 -5.42
CA SER A 15 1.26 -14.68 -6.32
C SER A 15 1.51 -13.19 -6.07
N ASP A 16 0.56 -12.48 -5.48
CA ASP A 16 0.70 -11.06 -5.16
C ASP A 16 1.43 -10.83 -3.82
N LEU A 17 1.60 -11.90 -3.01
CA LEU A 17 2.16 -11.82 -1.67
C LEU A 17 3.55 -11.16 -1.61
N PRO A 18 4.52 -11.46 -2.51
CA PRO A 18 5.86 -10.84 -2.46
C PRO A 18 5.84 -9.30 -2.59
N VAL A 19 4.79 -8.75 -3.20
CA VAL A 19 4.56 -7.31 -3.27
C VAL A 19 3.80 -6.84 -2.02
N MET A 20 2.69 -7.51 -1.69
CA MET A 20 1.76 -7.05 -0.66
C MET A 20 2.28 -7.20 0.77
N GLU A 21 3.16 -8.15 1.04
CA GLU A 21 3.83 -8.29 2.35
C GLU A 21 4.65 -7.06 2.75
N LYS A 22 5.15 -6.28 1.77
CA LYS A 22 5.85 -5.01 2.01
C LYS A 22 4.94 -3.98 2.72
N ALA A 23 3.63 -4.01 2.40
CA ALA A 23 2.67 -3.17 3.13
C ALA A 23 2.53 -3.63 4.59
N GLY A 24 2.44 -4.94 4.83
CA GLY A 24 2.40 -5.50 6.18
C GLY A 24 3.64 -5.13 6.99
N ALA A 25 4.83 -5.29 6.40
CA ALA A 25 6.10 -4.92 7.04
C ALA A 25 6.15 -3.43 7.42
N GLN A 26 5.68 -2.54 6.53
CA GLN A 26 5.67 -1.10 6.79
C GLN A 26 4.64 -0.73 7.88
N LEU A 27 3.46 -1.35 7.89
CA LEU A 27 2.47 -1.13 8.95
C LEU A 27 2.99 -1.63 10.30
N ALA A 28 3.65 -2.78 10.34
CA ALA A 28 4.28 -3.32 11.55
C ALA A 28 5.36 -2.37 12.09
N ALA A 29 6.22 -1.82 11.23
CA ALA A 29 7.24 -0.85 11.61
C ALA A 29 6.64 0.44 12.22
N LEU A 30 5.43 0.81 11.80
CA LEU A 30 4.68 1.94 12.35
C LEU A 30 3.75 1.55 13.52
N ALA A 31 3.84 0.31 14.01
CA ALA A 31 2.99 -0.24 15.08
C ALA A 31 1.49 -0.09 14.80
N ILE A 32 1.07 -0.27 13.54
CA ILE A 32 -0.34 -0.24 13.11
C ILE A 32 -0.84 -1.68 13.01
N PRO A 33 -1.89 -2.08 13.76
CA PRO A 33 -2.47 -3.40 13.65
C PRO A 33 -3.15 -3.59 12.29
N PHE A 34 -2.89 -4.73 11.65
CA PHE A 34 -3.45 -5.08 10.35
C PHE A 34 -3.79 -6.56 10.26
N GLU A 35 -4.58 -6.91 9.28
CA GLU A 35 -4.77 -8.29 8.82
C GLU A 35 -4.50 -8.38 7.31
N MET A 36 -4.10 -9.56 6.85
CA MET A 36 -3.81 -9.80 5.44
C MET A 36 -4.51 -11.08 4.99
N THR A 37 -5.17 -11.03 3.81
CA THR A 37 -5.90 -12.18 3.29
C THR A 37 -6.00 -12.18 1.77
N VAL A 38 -6.23 -13.36 1.20
CA VAL A 38 -6.55 -13.53 -0.23
C VAL A 38 -8.06 -13.48 -0.43
N VAL A 39 -8.49 -12.59 -1.34
CA VAL A 39 -9.87 -12.49 -1.84
C VAL A 39 -9.82 -12.24 -3.34
N SER A 40 -10.18 -13.23 -4.14
CA SER A 40 -10.17 -13.08 -5.60
C SER A 40 -11.49 -12.49 -6.09
N ALA A 41 -11.41 -11.34 -6.79
CA ALA A 41 -12.57 -10.73 -7.42
C ALA A 41 -13.28 -11.66 -8.44
N HIS A 42 -12.50 -12.52 -9.10
CA HIS A 42 -13.00 -13.39 -10.17
C HIS A 42 -13.31 -14.82 -9.71
N ARG A 43 -12.54 -15.34 -8.73
CA ARG A 43 -12.64 -16.75 -8.32
C ARG A 43 -13.36 -16.96 -7.00
N THR A 44 -13.38 -15.95 -6.12
CA THR A 44 -14.08 -16.00 -4.82
C THR A 44 -14.85 -14.69 -4.56
N PRO A 45 -15.77 -14.27 -5.46
CA PRO A 45 -16.47 -12.99 -5.34
C PRO A 45 -17.28 -12.87 -4.05
N ASP A 46 -17.94 -13.93 -3.60
CA ASP A 46 -18.73 -13.91 -2.36
C ASP A 46 -17.87 -13.69 -1.13
N ARG A 47 -16.66 -14.29 -1.08
CA ARG A 47 -15.68 -14.03 -0.02
C ARG A 47 -15.23 -12.59 -0.01
N MET A 48 -14.93 -12.02 -1.17
CA MET A 48 -14.56 -10.60 -1.33
C MET A 48 -15.69 -9.68 -0.83
N MET A 49 -16.94 -9.93 -1.23
CA MET A 49 -18.10 -9.16 -0.79
C MET A 49 -18.30 -9.25 0.73
N THR A 50 -18.26 -10.45 1.28
CA THR A 50 -18.43 -10.69 2.72
C THR A 50 -17.34 -9.99 3.52
N TYR A 51 -16.08 -10.12 3.11
CA TYR A 51 -14.97 -9.45 3.74
C TYR A 51 -15.15 -7.92 3.74
N THR A 52 -15.41 -7.35 2.56
CA THR A 52 -15.50 -5.90 2.38
C THR A 52 -16.64 -5.29 3.19
N ARG A 53 -17.82 -5.90 3.14
CA ARG A 53 -19.00 -5.41 3.87
C ARG A 53 -18.85 -5.50 5.38
N SER A 54 -18.13 -6.51 5.89
CA SER A 54 -17.88 -6.67 7.33
C SER A 54 -16.72 -5.83 7.86
N ALA A 55 -15.83 -5.34 7.00
CA ALA A 55 -14.58 -4.69 7.38
C ALA A 55 -14.77 -3.54 8.38
N LYS A 56 -15.68 -2.61 8.09
CA LYS A 56 -15.98 -1.46 8.96
C LYS A 56 -16.46 -1.88 10.36
N ALA A 57 -17.35 -2.86 10.43
CA ALA A 57 -17.88 -3.37 11.71
C ALA A 57 -16.82 -4.10 12.54
N ARG A 58 -15.77 -4.65 11.91
CA ARG A 58 -14.63 -5.29 12.57
C ARG A 58 -13.55 -4.31 13.04
N GLY A 59 -13.73 -3.00 12.79
CA GLY A 59 -12.80 -1.96 13.22
C GLY A 59 -11.78 -1.53 12.18
N ILE A 60 -11.82 -2.08 10.95
CA ILE A 60 -10.96 -1.67 9.84
C ILE A 60 -11.37 -0.26 9.41
N LYS A 61 -10.37 0.59 9.19
CA LYS A 61 -10.52 2.00 8.80
C LYS A 61 -10.03 2.27 7.39
N VAL A 62 -9.08 1.48 6.87
CA VAL A 62 -8.49 1.61 5.54
C VAL A 62 -8.30 0.23 4.94
N LEU A 63 -8.56 0.09 3.65
CA LEU A 63 -8.28 -1.13 2.88
C LEU A 63 -7.16 -0.88 1.87
N ILE A 64 -6.19 -1.78 1.82
CA ILE A 64 -5.16 -1.83 0.78
C ILE A 64 -5.46 -3.05 -0.07
N ALA A 65 -5.67 -2.87 -1.37
CA ALA A 65 -6.02 -3.94 -2.29
C ALA A 65 -5.02 -4.02 -3.44
N GLY A 66 -4.34 -5.15 -3.58
CA GLY A 66 -3.39 -5.42 -4.66
C GLY A 66 -3.93 -6.41 -5.67
N ALA A 67 -3.67 -6.16 -6.95
CA ALA A 67 -4.03 -7.06 -8.03
C ALA A 67 -3.15 -6.80 -9.27
N GLY A 68 -2.89 -7.87 -10.03
CA GLY A 68 -2.19 -7.81 -11.31
C GLY A 68 -3.11 -8.11 -12.49
N GLY A 69 -2.63 -7.84 -13.71
CA GLY A 69 -3.38 -8.06 -14.93
C GLY A 69 -4.65 -7.22 -15.01
N ALA A 70 -5.81 -7.87 -15.26
CA ALA A 70 -7.14 -7.27 -15.13
C ALA A 70 -7.45 -7.02 -13.64
N ALA A 71 -6.85 -6.00 -13.07
CA ALA A 71 -6.80 -5.71 -11.64
C ALA A 71 -8.11 -5.11 -11.11
N HIS A 72 -9.20 -5.89 -11.16
CA HIS A 72 -10.55 -5.44 -10.78
C HIS A 72 -10.74 -5.33 -9.26
N LEU A 73 -9.95 -6.04 -8.46
CA LEU A 73 -10.16 -6.16 -7.00
C LEU A 73 -10.27 -4.81 -6.29
N PRO A 74 -9.37 -3.82 -6.47
CA PRO A 74 -9.46 -2.55 -5.75
C PRO A 74 -10.75 -1.78 -6.04
N GLY A 75 -11.15 -1.70 -7.31
CA GLY A 75 -12.39 -1.02 -7.73
C GLY A 75 -13.64 -1.73 -7.22
N MET A 76 -13.68 -3.07 -7.27
CA MET A 76 -14.79 -3.84 -6.73
C MET A 76 -14.92 -3.67 -5.21
N VAL A 77 -13.81 -3.69 -4.49
CA VAL A 77 -13.79 -3.41 -3.04
C VAL A 77 -14.31 -1.99 -2.78
N ALA A 78 -13.83 -0.99 -3.50
CA ALA A 78 -14.26 0.41 -3.32
C ALA A 78 -15.76 0.63 -3.57
N SER A 79 -16.36 -0.14 -4.46
CA SER A 79 -17.80 -0.07 -4.75
C SER A 79 -18.70 -0.60 -3.63
N MET A 80 -18.13 -1.33 -2.65
CA MET A 80 -18.89 -2.03 -1.60
C MET A 80 -18.69 -1.45 -0.20
N THR A 81 -17.87 -0.40 -0.05
CA THR A 81 -17.57 0.22 1.25
C THR A 81 -17.40 1.73 1.11
N THR A 82 -17.61 2.43 2.21
CA THR A 82 -17.24 3.85 2.34
C THR A 82 -15.87 4.04 2.99
N LEU A 83 -15.16 2.96 3.31
CA LEU A 83 -13.78 3.05 3.80
C LEU A 83 -12.86 3.50 2.65
N PRO A 84 -11.80 4.25 2.94
CA PRO A 84 -10.75 4.52 1.96
C PRO A 84 -10.16 3.22 1.41
N VAL A 85 -10.01 3.14 0.08
CA VAL A 85 -9.38 2.03 -0.61
C VAL A 85 -8.14 2.52 -1.34
N ILE A 86 -7.01 1.86 -1.08
CA ILE A 86 -5.74 2.13 -1.73
C ILE A 86 -5.42 0.96 -2.65
N GLY A 87 -5.25 1.24 -3.94
CA GLY A 87 -4.97 0.25 -4.95
C GLY A 87 -3.47 0.11 -5.22
N VAL A 88 -2.98 -1.13 -5.22
CA VAL A 88 -1.60 -1.48 -5.56
C VAL A 88 -1.60 -2.26 -6.86
N PRO A 89 -1.14 -1.66 -7.98
CA PRO A 89 -0.91 -2.42 -9.21
C PRO A 89 0.23 -3.41 -9.00
N VAL A 90 0.01 -4.69 -9.31
CA VAL A 90 1.01 -5.75 -9.16
C VAL A 90 1.50 -6.20 -10.53
N ASN A 91 2.81 -6.22 -10.72
CA ASN A 91 3.45 -6.64 -11.97
C ASN A 91 3.61 -8.17 -11.99
N ILE A 92 2.62 -8.86 -12.58
CA ILE A 92 2.63 -10.32 -12.74
C ILE A 92 2.31 -10.77 -14.17
N THR A 93 2.27 -9.82 -15.13
CA THR A 93 1.89 -10.09 -16.51
C THR A 93 2.94 -9.55 -17.50
N ALA A 94 2.76 -9.87 -18.79
CA ALA A 94 3.65 -9.44 -19.87
C ALA A 94 3.71 -7.90 -20.07
N LEU A 95 2.73 -7.15 -19.54
CA LEU A 95 2.66 -5.69 -19.69
C LEU A 95 3.34 -4.93 -18.55
N ALA A 96 4.20 -5.59 -17.78
CA ALA A 96 5.01 -4.99 -16.71
C ALA A 96 4.17 -4.14 -15.71
N GLY A 97 2.94 -4.58 -15.41
CA GLY A 97 2.03 -3.94 -14.46
C GLY A 97 1.27 -2.73 -15.00
N GLN A 98 1.47 -2.32 -16.28
CA GLN A 98 0.73 -1.21 -16.88
C GLN A 98 -0.76 -1.53 -17.03
N ASP A 99 -1.11 -2.76 -17.37
CA ASP A 99 -2.47 -3.28 -17.38
C ASP A 99 -3.15 -3.16 -16.02
N ALA A 100 -2.46 -3.56 -14.96
CA ALA A 100 -2.94 -3.43 -13.58
C ALA A 100 -3.09 -1.95 -13.18
N LEU A 101 -2.10 -1.11 -13.46
CA LEU A 101 -2.16 0.32 -13.18
C LEU A 101 -3.36 0.97 -13.84
N LEU A 102 -3.55 0.77 -15.15
CA LEU A 102 -4.66 1.37 -15.89
C LEU A 102 -6.02 0.82 -15.46
N SER A 103 -6.10 -0.46 -15.09
CA SER A 103 -7.33 -1.05 -14.53
C SER A 103 -7.74 -0.45 -13.19
N ILE A 104 -6.77 -0.05 -12.36
CA ILE A 104 -7.03 0.47 -11.00
C ILE A 104 -7.24 1.98 -11.01
N VAL A 105 -6.47 2.76 -11.78
CA VAL A 105 -6.49 4.22 -11.71
C VAL A 105 -7.69 4.84 -12.42
N GLN A 106 -8.27 4.18 -13.43
CA GLN A 106 -9.36 4.70 -14.27
C GLN A 106 -10.75 4.42 -13.68
N MET A 107 -10.94 4.68 -12.38
CA MET A 107 -12.23 4.48 -11.72
C MET A 107 -13.27 5.51 -12.16
N PRO A 108 -14.56 5.12 -12.29
CA PRO A 108 -15.64 6.05 -12.59
C PRO A 108 -15.88 7.04 -11.43
N ALA A 109 -16.46 8.18 -11.76
CA ALA A 109 -16.85 9.17 -10.76
C ALA A 109 -17.77 8.55 -9.69
N GLY A 110 -17.50 8.82 -8.43
CA GLY A 110 -18.24 8.29 -7.28
C GLY A 110 -17.62 7.05 -6.61
N ILE A 111 -16.67 6.36 -7.26
CA ILE A 111 -15.98 5.19 -6.70
C ILE A 111 -14.46 5.44 -6.68
N PRO A 112 -13.95 6.20 -5.71
CA PRO A 112 -12.53 6.56 -5.66
C PRO A 112 -11.65 5.39 -5.19
N VAL A 113 -10.50 5.21 -5.85
CA VAL A 113 -9.39 4.36 -5.41
C VAL A 113 -8.10 5.19 -5.45
N ALA A 114 -7.42 5.32 -4.32
CA ALA A 114 -6.11 5.98 -4.24
C ALA A 114 -5.03 5.05 -4.77
N THR A 115 -4.60 5.23 -6.01
CA THR A 115 -3.66 4.31 -6.67
C THR A 115 -2.21 4.73 -6.42
N VAL A 116 -1.37 3.79 -5.98
CA VAL A 116 0.08 3.98 -5.82
C VAL A 116 0.84 3.46 -7.04
N ALA A 117 2.16 3.66 -7.08
CA ALA A 117 3.00 3.15 -8.16
C ALA A 117 2.98 1.61 -8.23
N ILE A 118 3.32 1.05 -9.39
CA ILE A 118 3.42 -0.41 -9.62
C ILE A 118 4.38 -1.02 -8.58
N ASP A 119 3.97 -2.12 -7.96
CA ASP A 119 4.68 -2.88 -6.92
C ASP A 119 5.03 -2.09 -5.64
N ASN A 120 4.47 -0.89 -5.46
CA ASN A 120 4.80 -0.04 -4.31
C ASN A 120 3.80 -0.16 -3.16
N ALA A 121 3.67 -1.36 -2.62
CA ALA A 121 2.82 -1.63 -1.46
C ALA A 121 3.31 -0.91 -0.18
N THR A 122 4.61 -0.58 -0.09
CA THR A 122 5.16 0.25 1.00
C THR A 122 4.49 1.63 1.03
N ASN A 123 4.36 2.30 -0.13
CA ASN A 123 3.68 3.59 -0.21
C ASN A 123 2.17 3.48 0.06
N ALA A 124 1.55 2.35 -0.26
CA ALA A 124 0.15 2.11 0.12
C ALA A 124 -0.01 2.08 1.66
N ALA A 125 0.91 1.40 2.36
CA ALA A 125 0.92 1.38 3.81
C ALA A 125 1.19 2.76 4.43
N LEU A 126 2.13 3.53 3.87
CA LEU A 126 2.40 4.90 4.32
C LEU A 126 1.21 5.83 4.08
N LEU A 127 0.49 5.67 2.96
CA LEU A 127 -0.73 6.44 2.69
C LEU A 127 -1.84 6.07 3.68
N ALA A 128 -2.04 4.76 3.95
CA ALA A 128 -2.98 4.30 4.98
C ALA A 128 -2.62 4.87 6.37
N ALA A 129 -1.34 4.84 6.73
CA ALA A 129 -0.86 5.41 7.98
C ALA A 129 -1.15 6.91 8.09
N ARG A 130 -0.95 7.68 7.02
CA ARG A 130 -1.27 9.11 6.96
C ARG A 130 -2.76 9.38 7.13
N MET A 131 -3.62 8.57 6.52
CA MET A 131 -5.08 8.67 6.71
C MET A 131 -5.47 8.42 8.17
N LEU A 132 -4.87 7.42 8.83
CA LEU A 132 -5.11 7.11 10.23
C LEU A 132 -4.58 8.19 11.18
N ALA A 133 -3.43 8.79 10.83
CA ALA A 133 -2.77 9.81 11.64
C ALA A 133 -3.55 11.13 11.74
N ILE A 134 -4.54 11.40 10.88
CA ILE A 134 -5.39 12.60 10.95
C ILE A 134 -6.06 12.70 12.33
N GLY A 135 -6.41 11.58 12.95
CA GLY A 135 -6.99 11.52 14.29
C GLY A 135 -6.10 10.90 15.37
N ASP A 136 -4.82 10.66 15.08
CA ASP A 136 -3.87 9.97 15.99
C ASP A 136 -2.52 10.69 16.01
N GLY A 137 -2.33 11.57 17.00
CA GLY A 137 -1.10 12.35 17.16
C GLY A 137 0.14 11.49 17.43
N ALA A 138 0.00 10.33 18.09
CA ALA A 138 1.12 9.44 18.34
C ALA A 138 1.58 8.76 17.03
N LEU A 139 0.65 8.42 16.14
CA LEU A 139 0.98 7.91 14.81
C LEU A 139 1.58 9.02 13.92
N SER A 140 1.08 10.27 14.01
CA SER A 140 1.68 11.42 13.33
C SER A 140 3.15 11.57 13.69
N ALA A 141 3.48 11.54 14.97
CA ALA A 141 4.88 11.64 15.43
C ALA A 141 5.77 10.48 14.88
N ARG A 142 5.24 9.25 14.78
CA ARG A 142 5.97 8.14 14.18
C ARG A 142 6.21 8.34 12.68
N LEU A 143 5.25 8.93 11.95
CA LEU A 143 5.41 9.28 10.54
C LEU A 143 6.43 10.40 10.33
N GLU A 144 6.46 11.41 11.19
CA GLU A 144 7.46 12.48 11.19
C GLU A 144 8.86 11.92 11.43
N ALA A 145 9.03 11.05 12.41
CA ALA A 145 10.30 10.37 12.67
C ALA A 145 10.74 9.50 11.48
N HIS A 146 9.80 8.77 10.84
CA HIS A 146 10.08 8.00 9.63
C HIS A 146 10.55 8.91 8.48
N GLN A 147 9.94 10.08 8.32
CA GLN A 147 10.32 11.03 7.28
C GLN A 147 11.71 11.65 7.56
N ALA A 148 12.03 11.98 8.81
CA ALA A 148 13.34 12.47 9.21
C ALA A 148 14.44 11.44 8.91
N ALA A 149 14.23 10.18 9.23
CA ALA A 149 15.17 9.10 8.93
C ALA A 149 15.46 8.92 7.43
N MET A 150 14.50 9.24 6.57
CA MET A 150 14.75 9.26 5.11
C MET A 150 15.68 10.40 4.70
N VAL A 151 15.57 11.58 5.35
CA VAL A 151 16.48 12.72 5.11
C VAL A 151 17.90 12.32 5.47
N ASP A 152 18.13 11.80 6.68
CA ASP A 152 19.44 11.34 7.15
C ASP A 152 20.07 10.31 6.17
N THR A 153 19.24 9.40 5.65
CA THR A 153 19.68 8.41 4.67
C THR A 153 20.16 9.03 3.36
N VAL A 154 19.50 10.10 2.90
CA VAL A 154 19.88 10.81 1.65
C VAL A 154 21.13 11.65 1.90
N GLU A 155 21.21 12.35 3.02
CA GLU A 155 22.39 13.17 3.38
C GLU A 155 23.66 12.31 3.45
N GLY A 156 23.58 11.11 4.05
CA GLY A 156 24.70 10.17 4.04
C GLY A 156 25.15 9.74 2.65
N LYS A 157 24.23 9.65 1.67
CA LYS A 157 24.56 9.35 0.26
C LYS A 157 25.20 10.55 -0.46
N ILE A 158 24.81 11.78 -0.12
CA ILE A 158 25.39 13.00 -0.72
C ILE A 158 26.88 13.04 -0.42
N ALA A 159 27.28 12.88 0.82
CA ALA A 159 28.71 12.90 1.20
C ALA A 159 29.55 11.85 0.44
N ALA A 160 29.00 10.65 0.23
CA ALA A 160 29.68 9.59 -0.52
C ALA A 160 29.87 9.95 -2.01
N VAL A 161 28.86 10.57 -2.62
CA VAL A 161 28.93 11.01 -4.03
C VAL A 161 29.92 12.16 -4.21
N GLU A 162 29.92 13.13 -3.29
CA GLU A 162 30.85 14.26 -3.31
C GLU A 162 32.30 13.82 -3.11
N ALA A 163 32.57 12.87 -2.21
CA ALA A 163 33.89 12.29 -2.03
C ALA A 163 34.36 11.59 -3.32
N ARG A 164 33.47 10.81 -3.97
CA ARG A 164 33.81 10.16 -5.25
C ARG A 164 34.08 11.17 -6.37
N SER A 165 33.35 12.26 -6.41
CA SER A 165 33.60 13.35 -7.36
C SER A 165 34.99 13.96 -7.18
N ALA A 166 35.40 14.22 -5.94
CA ALA A 166 36.72 14.74 -5.63
C ALA A 166 37.86 13.78 -6.02
N GLU A 167 37.71 12.47 -5.78
CA GLU A 167 38.66 11.45 -6.21
C GLU A 167 38.84 11.42 -7.73
N LEU A 168 37.75 11.52 -8.49
CA LEU A 168 37.80 11.53 -9.95
C LEU A 168 38.49 12.79 -10.50
N GLN A 169 38.29 13.92 -9.86
CA GLN A 169 38.96 15.19 -10.24
C GLN A 169 40.45 15.16 -9.94
N ASN A 170 40.90 14.53 -8.87
CA ASN A 170 42.29 14.42 -8.51
C ASN A 170 43.09 13.44 -9.43
N GLY A 171 42.41 12.67 -10.26
CA GLY A 171 43.02 11.78 -11.26
C GLY A 171 43.16 12.39 -12.66
N LEU A 172 42.79 13.65 -12.84
CA LEU A 172 42.93 14.41 -14.09
C LEU A 172 44.22 15.25 -14.10
#